data_1fa660587ff5417f4432315c7a9d853f
#
_entry.id   1fa660587ff5417f4432315c7a9d853f
#
_cell.length_a   1.000
_cell.length_b   1.000
_cell.length_c   1.000
_cell.angle_alpha   90.00
_cell.angle_beta   90.00
_cell.angle_gamma   90.00
#
_symmetry.space_group_name_H-M   'P 1'
#
loop_
_entity.id
_entity.type
_entity.pdbx_description
1 polymer ?
#
loop_
_entity_poly.entity_id
_entity_poly.type
_entity_poly.pdbx_seq_one_letter_code
_entity_poly.pdbx_strand_id
1 'polypeptide(L)'
;MMGSKVFKAFTAVAAAAAAAWLLPKRKREMTVRPVPAGESMSCIRERTGVNEDALCLYYYRPGRWTEKDAVFIAFHGFGRNGAEYCKALGKLAEKRNMLIVCPELTERKYPGAGWYQEGGIMDADGHIREKEERTFSAADRIVAEVKNRTQAAGKIILFGHSAGGQFVHRWALLGGKKNVDVIAVANSGWFTMPDRDIDYPYGIKNVGITDEELGEAFAKPVILFMGEKDVERKPPFRDTPEADAQGMNRMERCTNYFRQCKAKAEELRVPFRWKLETVEGAAHQGVKMAEGAAAYIFRKSSEDGSRRV
;
A
#
# COMPACT_ATOMS: atom_id res chain seq x y z
N MET A 1 29.61 38.11 60.14
CA MET A 1 30.19 37.00 59.44
C MET A 1 29.10 35.94 59.07
N MET A 2 28.19 36.27 58.16
CA MET A 2 27.08 35.39 57.78
C MET A 2 26.75 35.54 56.30
N GLY A 3 27.76 35.59 55.47
CA GLY A 3 27.57 35.82 54.01
C GLY A 3 28.24 34.83 53.08
N SER A 4 29.05 33.89 53.59
CA SER A 4 29.92 33.06 52.74
C SER A 4 29.41 31.61 52.48
N LYS A 5 28.44 31.12 53.23
CA LYS A 5 27.96 29.74 53.11
C LYS A 5 26.72 29.57 52.19
N VAL A 6 25.98 30.64 51.96
CA VAL A 6 24.77 30.58 51.09
C VAL A 6 25.15 30.67 49.60
N PHE A 7 26.23 31.38 49.27
CA PHE A 7 26.68 31.53 47.88
C PHE A 7 27.28 30.25 47.25
N LYS A 8 27.84 29.35 48.09
CA LYS A 8 28.41 28.06 47.60
C LYS A 8 27.35 26.99 47.34
N ALA A 9 26.16 27.11 47.94
CA ALA A 9 25.07 26.14 47.70
C ALA A 9 24.35 26.41 46.35
N PHE A 10 24.22 27.67 45.95
CA PHE A 10 23.56 28.01 44.67
C PHE A 10 24.38 27.68 43.45
N THR A 11 25.72 27.74 43.51
CA THR A 11 26.60 27.38 42.40
C THR A 11 26.68 25.86 42.16
N ALA A 12 26.54 25.04 43.22
CA ALA A 12 26.56 23.59 43.10
C ALA A 12 25.27 23.02 42.47
N VAL A 13 24.10 23.63 42.73
CA VAL A 13 22.82 23.22 42.17
C VAL A 13 22.72 23.60 40.68
N ALA A 14 23.26 24.79 40.29
CA ALA A 14 23.28 25.22 38.91
C ALA A 14 24.22 24.35 38.04
N ALA A 15 25.36 23.89 38.56
CA ALA A 15 26.29 23.01 37.87
C ALA A 15 25.73 21.60 37.70
N ALA A 16 24.96 21.07 38.66
CA ALA A 16 24.31 19.77 38.54
C ALA A 16 23.16 19.78 37.51
N ALA A 17 22.43 20.88 37.40
CA ALA A 17 21.37 21.04 36.41
C ALA A 17 21.92 21.18 34.98
N ALA A 18 23.06 21.85 34.79
CA ALA A 18 23.72 21.97 33.51
C ALA A 18 24.38 20.64 33.03
N ALA A 19 24.90 19.83 33.94
CA ALA A 19 25.46 18.51 33.63
C ALA A 19 24.40 17.49 33.22
N ALA A 20 23.17 17.62 33.71
CA ALA A 20 22.06 16.73 33.29
C ALA A 20 21.59 16.97 31.86
N TRP A 21 21.89 18.14 31.25
CA TRP A 21 21.59 18.47 29.87
C TRP A 21 22.65 17.95 28.87
N LEU A 22 23.82 17.56 29.36
CA LEU A 22 24.96 17.07 28.55
C LEU A 22 25.06 15.55 28.51
N LEU A 23 24.18 14.83 29.21
CA LEU A 23 24.07 13.39 29.02
C LEU A 23 23.46 13.12 27.63
N PRO A 24 24.12 12.35 26.75
CA PRO A 24 23.54 11.98 25.48
C PRO A 24 22.20 11.30 25.79
N LYS A 25 21.10 11.86 25.26
CA LYS A 25 19.81 11.16 25.28
C LYS A 25 20.08 9.77 24.69
N ARG A 26 20.20 8.75 25.53
CA ARG A 26 20.24 7.37 25.07
C ARG A 26 19.04 7.25 24.15
N LYS A 27 19.29 7.14 22.83
CA LYS A 27 18.29 6.66 21.90
C LYS A 27 17.85 5.32 22.52
N ARG A 28 16.64 5.27 23.04
CA ARG A 28 16.02 3.99 23.32
C ARG A 28 16.01 3.29 21.98
N GLU A 29 16.94 2.39 21.76
CA GLU A 29 16.81 1.40 20.70
C GLU A 29 15.50 0.70 21.00
N MET A 30 14.46 1.07 20.27
CA MET A 30 13.22 0.31 20.25
C MET A 30 13.61 -1.04 19.68
N THR A 31 13.79 -2.03 20.55
CA THR A 31 13.98 -3.41 20.14
C THR A 31 12.73 -3.80 19.34
N VAL A 32 12.88 -3.77 18.02
CA VAL A 32 11.83 -4.19 17.09
C VAL A 32 11.61 -5.68 17.34
N ARG A 33 10.46 -6.03 17.90
CA ARG A 33 10.13 -7.44 18.14
C ARG A 33 9.92 -8.12 16.80
N PRO A 34 10.64 -9.22 16.52
CA PRO A 34 10.44 -9.99 15.28
C PRO A 34 8.98 -10.48 15.17
N VAL A 35 8.51 -10.64 13.94
CA VAL A 35 7.21 -11.24 13.68
C VAL A 35 7.29 -12.73 14.03
N PRO A 36 6.49 -13.25 14.99
CA PRO A 36 6.51 -14.67 15.34
C PRO A 36 5.93 -15.54 14.23
N ALA A 37 6.23 -16.85 14.25
CA ALA A 37 5.60 -17.79 13.32
C ALA A 37 4.09 -17.93 13.60
N GLY A 38 3.32 -18.23 12.57
CA GLY A 38 1.86 -18.29 12.63
C GLY A 38 1.20 -16.92 12.55
N GLU A 39 -0.01 -16.81 13.10
CA GLU A 39 -0.80 -15.57 13.14
C GLU A 39 -0.30 -14.64 14.25
N SER A 40 -0.18 -13.36 13.93
CA SER A 40 0.18 -12.33 14.90
C SER A 40 -0.30 -10.95 14.47
N MET A 41 -0.19 -9.96 15.34
CA MET A 41 -0.64 -8.60 15.08
C MET A 41 0.32 -7.60 15.69
N SER A 42 0.44 -6.45 15.06
CA SER A 42 0.99 -5.24 15.67
C SER A 42 0.23 -4.02 15.19
N CYS A 43 0.21 -2.95 15.98
CA CYS A 43 -0.37 -1.69 15.56
C CYS A 43 0.70 -0.61 15.54
N ILE A 44 0.61 0.29 14.57
CA ILE A 44 1.51 1.44 14.40
C ILE A 44 0.74 2.74 14.65
N ARG A 45 1.44 3.74 15.14
CA ARG A 45 0.89 5.09 15.20
C ARG A 45 0.85 5.65 13.79
N GLU A 46 -0.35 5.93 13.30
CA GLU A 46 -0.59 6.45 11.96
C GLU A 46 -1.32 7.79 12.04
N ARG A 47 -0.81 8.79 11.31
CA ARG A 47 -1.28 10.18 11.39
C ARG A 47 -2.38 10.52 10.39
N THR A 48 -2.50 9.73 9.30
CA THR A 48 -3.55 9.96 8.31
C THR A 48 -4.90 9.42 8.78
N GLY A 49 -5.97 9.88 8.15
CA GLY A 49 -7.34 9.52 8.53
C GLY A 49 -7.99 10.60 9.40
N VAL A 50 -9.18 10.32 9.89
CA VAL A 50 -10.02 11.30 10.61
C VAL A 50 -9.80 11.31 12.13
N ASN A 51 -8.95 10.43 12.66
CA ASN A 51 -8.68 10.30 14.09
C ASN A 51 -7.28 9.72 14.38
N GLU A 52 -6.87 9.71 15.66
CA GLU A 52 -5.58 9.22 16.13
C GLU A 52 -5.54 7.70 16.42
N ASP A 53 -6.52 6.94 15.96
CA ASP A 53 -6.50 5.49 16.14
C ASP A 53 -5.25 4.86 15.53
N ALA A 54 -4.73 3.84 16.18
CA ALA A 54 -3.62 3.07 15.63
C ALA A 54 -4.08 2.29 14.39
N LEU A 55 -3.18 2.15 13.42
CA LEU A 55 -3.37 1.28 12.27
C LEU A 55 -2.78 -0.09 12.60
N CYS A 56 -3.61 -1.13 12.55
CA CYS A 56 -3.20 -2.50 12.86
C CYS A 56 -2.76 -3.25 11.60
N LEU A 57 -1.69 -4.03 11.74
CA LEU A 57 -1.11 -4.90 10.74
C LEU A 57 -1.25 -6.33 11.24
N TYR A 58 -1.93 -7.17 10.49
CA TYR A 58 -2.07 -8.60 10.76
C TYR A 58 -1.05 -9.36 9.94
N TYR A 59 -0.43 -10.37 10.55
CA TYR A 59 0.64 -11.15 9.95
C TYR A 59 0.28 -12.63 9.95
N TYR A 60 0.68 -13.31 8.88
CA TYR A 60 0.84 -14.76 8.86
C TYR A 60 2.24 -15.10 8.39
N ARG A 61 3.07 -15.63 9.28
CA ARG A 61 4.45 -15.99 8.99
C ARG A 61 4.62 -17.52 8.99
N PRO A 62 4.97 -18.14 7.84
CA PRO A 62 5.36 -19.56 7.81
C PRO A 62 6.54 -19.83 8.73
N GLY A 63 6.57 -21.01 9.34
CA GLY A 63 7.68 -21.39 10.24
C GLY A 63 9.05 -21.39 9.55
N ARG A 64 9.09 -21.69 8.25
CA ARG A 64 10.32 -21.72 7.42
C ARG A 64 10.73 -20.36 6.85
N TRP A 65 9.90 -19.35 6.97
CA TRP A 65 10.15 -18.02 6.39
C TRP A 65 11.41 -17.38 7.00
N THR A 66 12.24 -16.81 6.14
CA THR A 66 13.42 -16.04 6.48
C THR A 66 13.36 -14.65 5.84
N GLU A 67 14.23 -13.73 6.22
CA GLU A 67 14.33 -12.40 5.64
C GLU A 67 14.64 -12.38 4.13
N LYS A 68 15.12 -13.49 3.57
CA LYS A 68 15.40 -13.66 2.14
C LYS A 68 14.17 -14.06 1.33
N ASP A 69 13.12 -14.51 2.01
CA ASP A 69 11.87 -14.89 1.39
C ASP A 69 10.98 -13.68 1.13
N ALA A 70 9.98 -13.85 0.27
CA ALA A 70 9.10 -12.75 -0.11
C ALA A 70 8.19 -12.30 1.03
N VAL A 71 7.80 -11.02 0.97
CA VAL A 71 6.73 -10.42 1.77
C VAL A 71 5.61 -9.98 0.84
N PHE A 72 4.38 -10.34 1.18
CA PHE A 72 3.17 -10.03 0.43
C PHE A 72 2.25 -9.17 1.29
N ILE A 73 2.22 -7.86 1.01
CA ILE A 73 1.39 -6.89 1.73
C ILE A 73 0.06 -6.77 0.98
N ALA A 74 -1.03 -7.25 1.59
CA ALA A 74 -2.33 -7.38 0.95
C ALA A 74 -3.36 -6.39 1.52
N PHE A 75 -3.81 -5.46 0.70
CA PHE A 75 -4.88 -4.53 1.01
C PHE A 75 -6.25 -5.19 0.76
N HIS A 76 -7.07 -5.23 1.81
CA HIS A 76 -8.40 -5.86 1.83
C HIS A 76 -9.41 -5.18 0.89
N GLY A 77 -10.53 -5.86 0.64
CA GLY A 77 -11.66 -5.34 -0.11
C GLY A 77 -12.54 -4.37 0.71
N PHE A 78 -13.77 -4.19 0.24
CA PHE A 78 -14.75 -3.29 0.85
C PHE A 78 -15.11 -3.64 2.30
N GLY A 79 -15.05 -4.91 2.68
CA GLY A 79 -15.38 -5.38 4.04
C GLY A 79 -14.45 -4.90 5.15
N ARG A 80 -13.35 -4.22 4.85
CA ARG A 80 -12.40 -3.64 5.82
C ARG A 80 -11.88 -4.65 6.85
N ASN A 81 -11.74 -5.93 6.47
CA ASN A 81 -11.49 -7.09 7.32
C ASN A 81 -10.05 -7.60 7.18
N GLY A 82 -9.07 -6.81 7.61
CA GLY A 82 -7.65 -7.16 7.51
C GLY A 82 -7.28 -8.47 8.20
N ALA A 83 -7.83 -8.71 9.40
CA ALA A 83 -7.59 -9.94 10.18
C ALA A 83 -8.04 -11.20 9.44
N GLU A 84 -9.33 -11.26 9.04
CA GLU A 84 -9.88 -12.41 8.32
C GLU A 84 -9.20 -12.61 6.96
N TYR A 85 -8.85 -11.52 6.29
CA TYR A 85 -8.18 -11.58 5.01
C TYR A 85 -6.78 -12.19 5.16
N CYS A 86 -6.02 -11.78 6.18
CA CYS A 86 -4.71 -12.35 6.49
C CYS A 86 -4.82 -13.85 6.79
N LYS A 87 -5.77 -14.26 7.63
CA LYS A 87 -6.04 -15.67 7.95
C LYS A 87 -6.41 -16.47 6.70
N ALA A 88 -7.26 -15.92 5.82
CA ALA A 88 -7.68 -16.59 4.57
C ALA A 88 -6.49 -16.82 3.62
N LEU A 89 -5.47 -15.95 3.65
CA LEU A 89 -4.25 -16.09 2.86
C LEU A 89 -3.19 -17.00 3.50
N GLY A 90 -3.41 -17.55 4.70
CA GLY A 90 -2.45 -18.39 5.41
C GLY A 90 -2.00 -19.62 4.62
N LYS A 91 -2.93 -20.29 3.90
CA LYS A 91 -2.58 -21.42 3.02
C LYS A 91 -1.66 -21.01 1.88
N LEU A 92 -1.87 -19.83 1.32
CA LEU A 92 -1.00 -19.26 0.28
C LEU A 92 0.39 -18.95 0.86
N ALA A 93 0.45 -18.39 2.09
CA ALA A 93 1.69 -18.12 2.80
C ALA A 93 2.53 -19.40 2.94
N GLU A 94 1.95 -20.49 3.45
CA GLU A 94 2.63 -21.78 3.61
C GLU A 94 3.08 -22.37 2.27
N LYS A 95 2.22 -22.37 1.26
CA LYS A 95 2.51 -22.90 -0.07
C LYS A 95 3.69 -22.20 -0.75
N ARG A 96 3.83 -20.89 -0.57
CA ARG A 96 4.85 -20.07 -1.23
C ARG A 96 6.02 -19.69 -0.34
N ASN A 97 5.99 -20.09 0.93
CA ASN A 97 6.94 -19.67 1.97
C ASN A 97 7.14 -18.14 1.97
N MET A 98 6.04 -17.38 2.02
CA MET A 98 6.08 -15.93 2.03
C MET A 98 5.33 -15.37 3.25
N LEU A 99 5.86 -14.29 3.83
CA LEU A 99 5.17 -13.56 4.88
C LEU A 99 3.97 -12.81 4.30
N ILE A 100 2.78 -13.05 4.81
CA ILE A 100 1.58 -12.25 4.52
C ILE A 100 1.46 -11.15 5.55
N VAL A 101 1.16 -9.93 5.10
CA VAL A 101 0.84 -8.78 5.94
C VAL A 101 -0.43 -8.13 5.42
N CYS A 102 -1.46 -8.01 6.26
CA CYS A 102 -2.71 -7.34 5.91
C CYS A 102 -2.91 -6.11 6.82
N PRO A 103 -2.67 -4.91 6.33
CA PRO A 103 -3.04 -3.69 7.04
C PRO A 103 -4.56 -3.57 7.09
N GLU A 104 -5.10 -3.10 8.23
CA GLU A 104 -6.54 -2.88 8.38
C GLU A 104 -6.86 -1.39 8.39
N LEU A 105 -7.35 -0.92 7.25
CA LEU A 105 -7.82 0.45 7.08
C LEU A 105 -9.31 0.50 7.49
N THR A 106 -9.55 0.63 8.79
CA THR A 106 -10.90 0.59 9.37
C THR A 106 -11.78 1.73 8.86
N GLU A 107 -13.10 1.49 8.77
CA GLU A 107 -14.09 2.51 8.40
C GLU A 107 -14.09 3.69 9.39
N ARG A 108 -13.79 3.43 10.66
CA ARG A 108 -13.73 4.46 11.71
C ARG A 108 -12.58 5.44 11.49
N LYS A 109 -11.43 4.98 11.02
CA LYS A 109 -10.24 5.82 10.76
C LYS A 109 -10.21 6.38 9.34
N TYR A 110 -10.68 5.61 8.37
CA TYR A 110 -10.68 5.95 6.94
C TYR A 110 -12.08 5.81 6.36
N PRO A 111 -13.04 6.69 6.72
CA PRO A 111 -14.43 6.54 6.35
C PRO A 111 -14.66 6.67 4.84
N GLY A 112 -15.54 5.82 4.33
CA GLY A 112 -16.01 5.85 2.95
C GLY A 112 -14.95 5.57 1.89
N ALA A 113 -15.35 5.76 0.64
CA ALA A 113 -14.48 5.60 -0.52
C ALA A 113 -13.38 6.65 -0.56
N GLY A 114 -13.70 7.90 -0.24
CA GLY A 114 -12.80 9.04 -0.31
C GLY A 114 -11.50 8.82 0.47
N TRP A 115 -11.60 8.33 1.69
CA TRP A 115 -10.42 8.07 2.51
C TRP A 115 -9.68 6.78 2.14
N TYR A 116 -10.39 5.71 1.77
CA TYR A 116 -9.74 4.44 1.47
C TYR A 116 -9.44 4.28 -0.03
N GLN A 117 -10.46 3.93 -0.82
CA GLN A 117 -10.27 3.59 -2.23
C GLN A 117 -9.63 4.74 -3.03
N GLU A 118 -9.98 5.97 -2.69
CA GLU A 118 -9.54 7.20 -3.33
C GLU A 118 -8.35 7.85 -2.62
N GLY A 119 -7.84 7.22 -1.55
CA GLY A 119 -6.55 7.56 -0.92
C GLY A 119 -6.50 8.86 -0.15
N GLY A 120 -7.65 9.44 0.20
CA GLY A 120 -7.72 10.68 0.98
C GLY A 120 -7.13 11.90 0.26
N ILE A 121 -7.17 11.94 -1.06
CA ILE A 121 -6.60 13.05 -1.85
C ILE A 121 -7.38 14.35 -1.64
N MET A 122 -8.71 14.27 -1.67
CA MET A 122 -9.57 15.45 -1.49
C MET A 122 -10.20 15.50 -0.10
N ASP A 123 -10.39 16.68 0.43
CA ASP A 123 -11.22 16.92 1.61
C ASP A 123 -12.72 17.04 1.22
N ALA A 124 -13.57 17.34 2.21
CA ALA A 124 -15.02 17.48 1.98
C ALA A 124 -15.38 18.70 1.13
N ASP A 125 -14.53 19.71 1.10
CA ASP A 125 -14.72 20.95 0.34
C ASP A 125 -14.12 20.87 -1.08
N GLY A 126 -13.51 19.71 -1.44
CA GLY A 126 -12.89 19.47 -2.73
C GLY A 126 -11.46 20.01 -2.86
N HIS A 127 -10.83 20.43 -1.76
CA HIS A 127 -9.43 20.85 -1.78
C HIS A 127 -8.51 19.62 -1.74
N ILE A 128 -7.38 19.75 -2.42
CA ILE A 128 -6.34 18.71 -2.43
C ILE A 128 -5.55 18.77 -1.12
N ARG A 129 -5.50 17.63 -0.38
CA ARG A 129 -4.65 17.49 0.81
C ARG A 129 -3.18 17.42 0.46
N GLU A 130 -2.36 17.86 1.40
CA GLU A 130 -0.91 17.66 1.31
C GLU A 130 -0.57 16.17 1.22
N LYS A 131 0.54 15.85 0.53
CA LYS A 131 0.93 14.43 0.25
C LYS A 131 1.05 13.60 1.53
N GLU A 132 1.52 14.19 2.62
CA GLU A 132 1.72 13.54 3.93
C GLU A 132 0.42 13.20 4.65
N GLU A 133 -0.66 13.90 4.34
CA GLU A 133 -1.99 13.73 4.94
C GLU A 133 -2.85 12.69 4.19
N ARG A 134 -2.46 12.36 2.96
CA ARG A 134 -3.18 11.37 2.14
C ARG A 134 -2.99 9.96 2.71
N THR A 135 -4.01 9.13 2.61
CA THR A 135 -3.93 7.72 3.02
C THR A 135 -2.85 6.94 2.25
N PHE A 136 -2.45 7.41 1.08
CA PHE A 136 -1.32 6.84 0.33
C PHE A 136 -0.01 6.90 1.10
N SER A 137 0.21 7.94 1.91
CA SER A 137 1.38 8.03 2.79
C SER A 137 1.38 6.96 3.88
N ALA A 138 0.20 6.49 4.32
CA ALA A 138 0.11 5.35 5.22
C ALA A 138 0.65 4.07 4.58
N ALA A 139 0.37 3.82 3.28
CA ALA A 139 0.92 2.66 2.58
C ALA A 139 2.45 2.69 2.54
N ASP A 140 3.07 3.85 2.29
CA ASP A 140 4.52 4.00 2.31
C ASP A 140 5.11 3.71 3.70
N ARG A 141 4.43 4.17 4.77
CA ARG A 141 4.83 3.90 6.16
C ARG A 141 4.64 2.43 6.55
N ILE A 142 3.55 1.78 6.08
CA ILE A 142 3.33 0.34 6.25
C ILE A 142 4.49 -0.44 5.63
N VAL A 143 4.86 -0.16 4.39
CA VAL A 143 5.98 -0.83 3.71
C VAL A 143 7.28 -0.62 4.48
N ALA A 144 7.56 0.59 4.94
CA ALA A 144 8.75 0.91 5.72
C ALA A 144 8.77 0.17 7.07
N GLU A 145 7.64 0.13 7.79
CA GLU A 145 7.51 -0.60 9.06
C GLU A 145 7.69 -2.10 8.87
N VAL A 146 7.08 -2.68 7.83
CA VAL A 146 7.23 -4.10 7.52
C VAL A 146 8.69 -4.43 7.22
N LYS A 147 9.38 -3.66 6.38
CA LYS A 147 10.81 -3.83 6.10
C LYS A 147 11.65 -3.73 7.37
N ASN A 148 11.40 -2.72 8.20
CA ASN A 148 12.15 -2.52 9.44
C ASN A 148 11.92 -3.68 10.43
N ARG A 149 10.69 -4.12 10.61
CA ARG A 149 10.33 -5.18 11.56
C ARG A 149 10.82 -6.56 11.14
N THR A 150 10.82 -6.84 9.84
CA THR A 150 11.14 -8.17 9.30
C THR A 150 12.57 -8.27 8.80
N GLN A 151 13.28 -7.14 8.65
CA GLN A 151 14.59 -7.05 7.99
C GLN A 151 14.58 -7.69 6.60
N ALA A 152 13.41 -7.65 5.93
CA ALA A 152 13.19 -8.34 4.65
C ALA A 152 14.16 -7.84 3.57
N ALA A 153 14.96 -8.77 3.07
CA ALA A 153 15.85 -8.62 1.92
C ALA A 153 15.28 -9.28 0.66
N GLY A 154 14.25 -10.11 0.82
CA GLY A 154 13.51 -10.73 -0.27
C GLY A 154 12.54 -9.75 -0.95
N LYS A 155 11.82 -10.26 -1.93
CA LYS A 155 10.90 -9.48 -2.77
C LYS A 155 9.72 -8.94 -1.95
N ILE A 156 9.45 -7.64 -2.06
CA ILE A 156 8.26 -6.98 -1.47
C ILE A 156 7.19 -6.84 -2.55
N ILE A 157 6.05 -7.47 -2.33
CA ILE A 157 4.89 -7.45 -3.22
C ILE A 157 3.78 -6.67 -2.53
N LEU A 158 3.29 -5.62 -3.18
CA LEU A 158 2.09 -4.89 -2.75
C LEU A 158 0.92 -5.39 -3.56
N PHE A 159 -0.09 -5.94 -2.90
CA PHE A 159 -1.29 -6.50 -3.54
C PHE A 159 -2.54 -5.77 -3.05
N GLY A 160 -3.48 -5.55 -3.94
CA GLY A 160 -4.82 -5.05 -3.59
C GLY A 160 -5.90 -5.72 -4.42
N HIS A 161 -7.00 -6.14 -3.79
CA HIS A 161 -8.16 -6.71 -4.45
C HIS A 161 -9.40 -5.83 -4.25
N SER A 162 -10.20 -5.64 -5.31
CA SER A 162 -11.46 -4.87 -5.24
C SER A 162 -11.22 -3.44 -4.76
N ALA A 163 -11.74 -3.04 -3.60
CA ALA A 163 -11.46 -1.75 -2.97
C ALA A 163 -9.96 -1.55 -2.70
N GLY A 164 -9.24 -2.60 -2.26
CA GLY A 164 -7.79 -2.58 -2.13
C GLY A 164 -7.08 -2.42 -3.47
N GLY A 165 -7.61 -3.00 -4.54
CA GLY A 165 -7.12 -2.77 -5.91
C GLY A 165 -7.30 -1.33 -6.35
N GLN A 166 -8.46 -0.72 -6.00
CA GLN A 166 -8.69 0.70 -6.25
C GLN A 166 -7.71 1.59 -5.48
N PHE A 167 -7.38 1.25 -4.25
CA PHE A 167 -6.38 1.95 -3.46
C PHE A 167 -4.98 1.81 -4.06
N VAL A 168 -4.55 0.58 -4.34
CA VAL A 168 -3.18 0.28 -4.78
C VAL A 168 -2.86 0.85 -6.17
N HIS A 169 -3.82 0.81 -7.13
CA HIS A 169 -3.54 1.41 -8.44
C HIS A 169 -3.42 2.93 -8.37
N ARG A 170 -4.26 3.60 -7.55
CA ARG A 170 -4.15 5.05 -7.35
C ARG A 170 -2.88 5.43 -6.60
N TRP A 171 -2.50 4.66 -5.57
CA TRP A 171 -1.21 4.83 -4.93
C TRP A 171 -0.06 4.70 -5.93
N ALA A 172 -0.10 3.73 -6.83
CA ALA A 172 0.92 3.56 -7.86
C ALA A 172 0.96 4.72 -8.86
N LEU A 173 -0.21 5.24 -9.26
CA LEU A 173 -0.34 6.32 -10.24
C LEU A 173 -0.02 7.69 -9.65
N LEU A 174 -0.45 7.97 -8.39
CA LEU A 174 -0.54 9.32 -7.84
C LEU A 174 0.49 9.63 -6.73
N GLY A 175 1.60 8.91 -6.66
CA GLY A 175 2.71 9.31 -5.79
C GLY A 175 3.26 8.27 -4.82
N GLY A 176 2.88 7.00 -4.94
CA GLY A 176 3.48 5.92 -4.14
C GLY A 176 5.00 5.80 -4.36
N LYS A 177 5.75 5.54 -3.30
CA LYS A 177 7.22 5.43 -3.37
C LYS A 177 7.67 4.19 -4.15
N LYS A 178 8.85 4.26 -4.78
CA LYS A 178 9.50 3.14 -5.50
C LYS A 178 10.21 2.17 -4.53
N ASN A 179 9.51 1.70 -3.48
CA ASN A 179 10.12 0.88 -2.43
C ASN A 179 9.57 -0.56 -2.37
N VAL A 180 8.88 -0.98 -3.43
CA VAL A 180 8.33 -2.33 -3.62
C VAL A 180 8.77 -2.91 -4.96
N ASP A 181 8.90 -4.24 -5.04
CA ASP A 181 9.40 -4.93 -6.23
C ASP A 181 8.30 -5.28 -7.23
N VAL A 182 7.07 -5.44 -6.75
CA VAL A 182 5.88 -5.71 -7.57
C VAL A 182 4.66 -5.02 -6.96
N ILE A 183 3.85 -4.42 -7.82
CA ILE A 183 2.56 -3.84 -7.48
C ILE A 183 1.49 -4.65 -8.23
N ALA A 184 0.70 -5.43 -7.49
CA ALA A 184 -0.31 -6.32 -8.03
C ALA A 184 -1.71 -5.77 -7.73
N VAL A 185 -2.41 -5.33 -8.77
CA VAL A 185 -3.76 -4.75 -8.69
C VAL A 185 -4.76 -5.76 -9.25
N ALA A 186 -5.71 -6.21 -8.43
CA ALA A 186 -6.64 -7.26 -8.80
C ALA A 186 -8.10 -6.81 -8.73
N ASN A 187 -8.86 -7.04 -9.80
CA ASN A 187 -10.31 -6.85 -9.89
C ASN A 187 -10.80 -5.50 -9.32
N SER A 188 -10.12 -4.42 -9.64
CA SER A 188 -10.57 -3.07 -9.24
C SER A 188 -11.95 -2.79 -9.82
N GLY A 189 -12.83 -2.19 -9.00
CA GLY A 189 -14.20 -1.89 -9.44
C GLY A 189 -14.26 -0.83 -10.53
N TRP A 190 -13.36 0.14 -10.49
CA TRP A 190 -13.20 1.24 -11.44
C TRP A 190 -11.83 1.91 -11.21
N PHE A 191 -11.41 2.81 -12.11
CA PHE A 191 -10.06 3.34 -12.15
C PHE A 191 -10.03 4.87 -12.18
N THR A 192 -8.89 5.44 -11.82
CA THR A 192 -8.53 6.83 -12.11
C THR A 192 -7.75 6.83 -13.41
N MET A 193 -8.37 7.34 -14.49
CA MET A 193 -7.76 7.43 -15.81
C MET A 193 -6.64 8.49 -15.80
N PRO A 194 -5.56 8.31 -16.57
CA PRO A 194 -4.50 9.32 -16.71
C PRO A 194 -4.94 10.48 -17.62
N ASP A 195 -6.13 11.00 -17.37
CA ASP A 195 -6.81 12.00 -18.17
C ASP A 195 -6.99 13.29 -17.36
N ARG A 196 -6.47 14.42 -17.87
CA ARG A 196 -6.51 15.73 -17.23
C ARG A 196 -7.81 16.50 -17.45
N ASP A 197 -8.68 16.01 -18.31
CA ASP A 197 -9.99 16.61 -18.58
C ASP A 197 -11.09 16.04 -17.70
N ILE A 198 -10.83 14.86 -17.10
CA ILE A 198 -11.76 14.16 -16.22
C ILE A 198 -11.42 14.47 -14.75
N ASP A 199 -12.44 14.90 -13.99
CA ASP A 199 -12.26 15.20 -12.57
C ASP A 199 -11.90 13.95 -11.74
N TYR A 200 -11.10 14.15 -10.71
CA TYR A 200 -10.87 13.12 -9.70
C TYR A 200 -12.19 12.78 -8.98
N PRO A 201 -12.50 11.49 -8.71
CA PRO A 201 -11.58 10.37 -8.71
C PRO A 201 -11.55 9.53 -10.01
N TYR A 202 -12.27 9.89 -11.06
CA TYR A 202 -12.30 9.13 -12.32
C TYR A 202 -11.16 9.48 -13.29
N GLY A 203 -10.62 10.68 -13.19
CA GLY A 203 -9.44 11.16 -13.90
C GLY A 203 -8.48 11.87 -12.96
N ILE A 204 -7.51 12.58 -13.52
CA ILE A 204 -6.44 13.27 -12.78
C ILE A 204 -6.54 14.80 -12.83
N LYS A 205 -7.65 15.34 -13.28
CA LYS A 205 -7.89 16.80 -13.27
C LYS A 205 -7.82 17.31 -11.84
N ASN A 206 -7.14 18.41 -11.65
CA ASN A 206 -6.96 19.09 -10.37
C ASN A 206 -6.25 18.28 -9.27
N VAL A 207 -5.60 17.12 -9.58
CA VAL A 207 -4.84 16.33 -8.59
C VAL A 207 -3.43 16.89 -8.36
N GLY A 208 -2.96 17.76 -9.27
CA GLY A 208 -1.63 18.37 -9.17
C GLY A 208 -0.48 17.43 -9.53
N ILE A 209 -0.74 16.32 -10.25
CA ILE A 209 0.31 15.42 -10.73
C ILE A 209 0.97 15.98 -12.01
N THR A 210 2.30 15.97 -12.06
CA THR A 210 3.09 16.40 -13.22
C THR A 210 3.28 15.27 -14.23
N ASP A 211 3.74 15.61 -15.46
CA ASP A 211 4.06 14.59 -16.47
C ASP A 211 5.27 13.75 -16.08
N GLU A 212 6.23 14.34 -15.34
CA GLU A 212 7.36 13.60 -14.77
C GLU A 212 6.89 12.56 -13.75
N GLU A 213 6.00 12.93 -12.83
CA GLU A 213 5.41 12.02 -11.84
C GLU A 213 4.59 10.91 -12.50
N LEU A 214 3.85 11.20 -13.59
CA LEU A 214 3.18 10.18 -14.40
C LEU A 214 4.19 9.23 -15.07
N GLY A 215 5.26 9.77 -15.64
CA GLY A 215 6.35 8.98 -16.21
C GLY A 215 6.97 8.04 -15.17
N GLU A 216 7.20 8.54 -13.96
CA GLU A 216 7.65 7.71 -12.84
C GLU A 216 6.65 6.63 -12.46
N ALA A 217 5.35 6.93 -12.49
CA ALA A 217 4.29 5.95 -12.21
C ALA A 217 4.28 4.84 -13.26
N PHE A 218 4.38 5.18 -14.54
CA PHE A 218 4.40 4.20 -15.65
C PHE A 218 5.67 3.32 -15.66
N ALA A 219 6.76 3.80 -15.09
CA ALA A 219 8.00 3.03 -14.91
C ALA A 219 7.96 2.07 -13.72
N LYS A 220 6.92 2.11 -12.85
CA LYS A 220 6.77 1.17 -11.73
C LYS A 220 6.42 -0.25 -12.23
N PRO A 221 6.78 -1.30 -11.48
CA PRO A 221 6.50 -2.70 -11.83
C PRO A 221 5.05 -3.09 -11.50
N VAL A 222 4.07 -2.48 -12.17
CA VAL A 222 2.64 -2.74 -11.95
C VAL A 222 2.17 -3.92 -12.81
N ILE A 223 1.37 -4.79 -12.22
CA ILE A 223 0.65 -5.86 -12.91
C ILE A 223 -0.83 -5.74 -12.56
N LEU A 224 -1.66 -5.51 -13.56
CA LEU A 224 -3.11 -5.52 -13.44
C LEU A 224 -3.60 -6.95 -13.65
N PHE A 225 -4.30 -7.51 -12.67
CA PHE A 225 -4.88 -8.84 -12.73
C PHE A 225 -6.40 -8.76 -12.88
N MET A 226 -6.93 -9.42 -13.90
CA MET A 226 -8.37 -9.59 -14.14
C MET A 226 -8.78 -11.02 -13.85
N GLY A 227 -9.86 -11.22 -13.09
CA GLY A 227 -10.50 -12.52 -13.00
C GLY A 227 -11.30 -12.80 -14.27
N GLU A 228 -11.03 -13.92 -14.95
CA GLU A 228 -11.69 -14.29 -16.21
C GLU A 228 -13.23 -14.25 -16.12
N LYS A 229 -13.78 -14.58 -14.94
CA LYS A 229 -15.22 -14.65 -14.68
C LYS A 229 -15.76 -13.45 -13.90
N ASP A 230 -14.97 -12.38 -13.69
CA ASP A 230 -15.43 -11.17 -12.95
C ASP A 230 -16.13 -10.17 -13.90
N VAL A 231 -17.19 -10.64 -14.55
CA VAL A 231 -17.98 -9.86 -15.51
C VAL A 231 -19.34 -9.43 -14.98
N GLU A 232 -19.71 -9.88 -13.77
CA GLU A 232 -21.02 -9.59 -13.18
C GLU A 232 -21.09 -8.19 -12.55
N ARG A 233 -22.23 -7.53 -12.72
CA ARG A 233 -22.54 -6.19 -12.15
C ARG A 233 -23.29 -6.29 -10.80
N LYS A 234 -22.93 -7.26 -9.97
CA LYS A 234 -23.57 -7.42 -8.65
C LYS A 234 -22.97 -6.48 -7.60
N PRO A 235 -23.76 -5.95 -6.67
CA PRO A 235 -23.25 -5.13 -5.56
C PRO A 235 -22.15 -5.85 -4.74
N PRO A 236 -21.15 -5.10 -4.26
CA PRO A 236 -20.90 -3.68 -4.51
C PRO A 236 -20.23 -3.44 -5.88
N PHE A 237 -20.98 -2.97 -6.86
CA PHE A 237 -20.50 -2.58 -8.19
C PHE A 237 -20.84 -1.11 -8.43
N ARG A 238 -19.88 -0.32 -8.88
CA ARG A 238 -20.10 1.08 -9.20
C ARG A 238 -20.69 1.20 -10.60
N ASP A 239 -21.89 1.76 -10.71
CA ASP A 239 -22.69 1.88 -11.93
C ASP A 239 -23.02 3.33 -12.31
N THR A 240 -22.17 4.28 -11.88
CA THR A 240 -22.30 5.67 -12.29
C THR A 240 -21.90 5.86 -13.76
N PRO A 241 -22.41 6.91 -14.46
CA PRO A 241 -22.06 7.17 -15.85
C PRO A 241 -20.56 7.21 -16.12
N GLU A 242 -19.78 7.81 -15.20
CA GLU A 242 -18.32 7.92 -15.34
C GLU A 242 -17.62 6.57 -15.19
N ALA A 243 -18.15 5.69 -14.33
CA ALA A 243 -17.61 4.34 -14.18
C ALA A 243 -17.99 3.47 -15.39
N ASP A 244 -19.20 3.62 -15.92
CA ASP A 244 -19.68 2.89 -17.09
C ASP A 244 -18.98 3.35 -18.39
N ALA A 245 -18.57 4.62 -18.47
CA ALA A 245 -17.71 5.11 -19.54
C ALA A 245 -16.33 4.40 -19.58
N GLN A 246 -15.88 3.82 -18.49
CA GLN A 246 -14.66 3.01 -18.43
C GLN A 246 -14.87 1.59 -18.96
N GLY A 247 -16.12 1.08 -18.98
CA GLY A 247 -16.51 -0.27 -19.40
C GLY A 247 -17.66 -0.81 -18.56
N MET A 248 -18.40 -1.74 -19.14
CA MET A 248 -19.63 -2.29 -18.56
C MET A 248 -19.38 -3.31 -17.44
N ASN A 249 -18.14 -3.81 -17.31
CA ASN A 249 -17.73 -4.71 -16.24
C ASN A 249 -16.28 -4.46 -15.84
N ARG A 250 -15.80 -5.14 -14.78
CA ARG A 250 -14.45 -4.92 -14.24
C ARG A 250 -13.33 -5.28 -15.22
N MET A 251 -13.55 -6.29 -16.07
CA MET A 251 -12.56 -6.68 -17.10
C MET A 251 -12.40 -5.59 -18.16
N GLU A 252 -13.51 -5.09 -18.69
CA GLU A 252 -13.50 -4.01 -19.68
C GLU A 252 -12.84 -2.75 -19.12
N ARG A 253 -13.22 -2.35 -17.88
CA ARG A 253 -12.64 -1.20 -17.19
C ARG A 253 -11.12 -1.33 -17.01
N CYS A 254 -10.67 -2.50 -16.58
CA CYS A 254 -9.26 -2.79 -16.40
C CYS A 254 -8.49 -2.75 -17.72
N THR A 255 -9.05 -3.36 -18.78
CA THR A 255 -8.46 -3.36 -20.12
C THR A 255 -8.35 -1.94 -20.69
N ASN A 256 -9.40 -1.14 -20.56
CA ASN A 256 -9.42 0.24 -21.03
C ASN A 256 -8.45 1.11 -20.23
N TYR A 257 -8.39 0.94 -18.91
CA TYR A 257 -7.40 1.62 -18.07
C TYR A 257 -5.96 1.32 -18.51
N PHE A 258 -5.64 0.04 -18.72
CA PHE A 258 -4.32 -0.37 -19.19
C PHE A 258 -3.96 0.29 -20.54
N ARG A 259 -4.91 0.28 -21.50
CA ARG A 259 -4.72 0.90 -22.82
C ARG A 259 -4.48 2.39 -22.72
N GLN A 260 -5.27 3.09 -21.93
CA GLN A 260 -5.12 4.54 -21.73
C GLN A 260 -3.80 4.90 -21.04
N CYS A 261 -3.39 4.14 -20.01
CA CYS A 261 -2.09 4.34 -19.37
C CYS A 261 -0.94 4.12 -20.34
N LYS A 262 -1.03 3.09 -21.21
CA LYS A 262 -0.02 2.83 -22.24
C LYS A 262 0.04 3.94 -23.28
N ALA A 263 -1.12 4.40 -23.78
CA ALA A 263 -1.19 5.49 -24.73
C ALA A 263 -0.64 6.82 -24.15
N LYS A 264 -0.95 7.11 -22.87
CA LYS A 264 -0.40 8.30 -22.20
C LYS A 264 1.12 8.20 -22.01
N ALA A 265 1.65 7.04 -21.70
CA ALA A 265 3.11 6.84 -21.60
C ALA A 265 3.79 7.03 -22.99
N GLU A 266 3.17 6.57 -24.07
CA GLU A 266 3.63 6.78 -25.45
C GLU A 266 3.61 8.29 -25.82
N GLU A 267 2.52 9.01 -25.50
CA GLU A 267 2.37 10.45 -25.66
C GLU A 267 3.48 11.23 -24.96
N LEU A 268 3.75 10.85 -23.69
CA LEU A 268 4.80 11.47 -22.87
C LEU A 268 6.21 10.99 -23.21
N ARG A 269 6.35 10.01 -24.10
CA ARG A 269 7.62 9.37 -24.52
C ARG A 269 8.41 8.82 -23.32
N VAL A 270 7.71 8.18 -22.37
CA VAL A 270 8.29 7.59 -21.16
C VAL A 270 8.18 6.05 -21.18
N PRO A 271 9.04 5.34 -20.44
CA PRO A 271 8.96 3.89 -20.34
C PRO A 271 7.65 3.42 -19.72
N PHE A 272 7.01 2.39 -20.30
CA PHE A 272 5.81 1.75 -19.77
C PHE A 272 6.14 0.31 -19.35
N ARG A 273 6.14 0.04 -18.04
CA ARG A 273 6.51 -1.26 -17.46
C ARG A 273 5.32 -2.07 -16.94
N TRP A 274 4.13 -1.54 -17.06
CA TRP A 274 2.92 -2.20 -16.58
C TRP A 274 2.59 -3.42 -17.43
N LYS A 275 1.93 -4.40 -16.81
CA LYS A 275 1.46 -5.63 -17.46
C LYS A 275 -0.01 -5.84 -17.16
N LEU A 276 -0.69 -6.56 -18.05
CA LEU A 276 -2.09 -6.95 -17.93
C LEU A 276 -2.15 -8.47 -18.00
N GLU A 277 -2.77 -9.12 -17.02
CA GLU A 277 -2.80 -10.58 -16.89
C GLU A 277 -4.19 -11.05 -16.49
N THR A 278 -4.59 -12.23 -16.97
CA THR A 278 -5.87 -12.85 -16.61
C THR A 278 -5.63 -14.01 -15.65
N VAL A 279 -6.43 -14.09 -14.58
CA VAL A 279 -6.46 -15.23 -13.68
C VAL A 279 -7.59 -16.15 -14.11
N GLU A 280 -7.22 -17.28 -14.71
CA GLU A 280 -8.13 -18.27 -15.26
C GLU A 280 -9.13 -18.79 -14.22
N GLY A 281 -10.39 -18.90 -14.60
CA GLY A 281 -11.48 -19.39 -13.76
C GLY A 281 -11.80 -18.55 -12.52
N ALA A 282 -11.12 -17.42 -12.28
CA ALA A 282 -11.39 -16.57 -11.15
C ALA A 282 -12.55 -15.59 -11.44
N ALA A 283 -13.46 -15.45 -10.48
CA ALA A 283 -14.45 -14.39 -10.41
C ALA A 283 -13.98 -13.30 -9.41
N HIS A 284 -14.89 -12.58 -8.76
CA HIS A 284 -14.58 -11.55 -7.76
C HIS A 284 -14.18 -12.15 -6.39
N GLN A 285 -13.13 -12.98 -6.36
CA GLN A 285 -12.71 -13.77 -5.20
C GLN A 285 -11.28 -13.40 -4.77
N GLY A 286 -11.14 -12.62 -3.68
CA GLY A 286 -9.86 -12.06 -3.25
C GLY A 286 -8.74 -13.07 -3.04
N VAL A 287 -9.03 -14.21 -2.39
CA VAL A 287 -8.02 -15.26 -2.15
C VAL A 287 -7.58 -15.90 -3.47
N LYS A 288 -8.51 -16.25 -4.37
CA LYS A 288 -8.20 -16.84 -5.67
C LYS A 288 -7.38 -15.88 -6.54
N MET A 289 -7.71 -14.59 -6.50
CA MET A 289 -6.93 -13.55 -7.20
C MET A 289 -5.52 -13.42 -6.63
N ALA A 290 -5.35 -13.48 -5.30
CA ALA A 290 -4.03 -13.46 -4.66
C ALA A 290 -3.20 -14.70 -5.02
N GLU A 291 -3.81 -15.88 -5.06
CA GLU A 291 -3.17 -17.13 -5.51
C GLU A 291 -2.70 -17.05 -6.96
N GLY A 292 -3.55 -16.54 -7.86
CA GLY A 292 -3.22 -16.32 -9.26
C GLY A 292 -2.09 -15.31 -9.46
N ALA A 293 -2.16 -14.17 -8.76
CA ALA A 293 -1.13 -13.15 -8.79
C ALA A 293 0.22 -13.71 -8.28
N ALA A 294 0.23 -14.41 -7.15
CA ALA A 294 1.43 -15.04 -6.62
C ALA A 294 1.98 -16.09 -7.59
N ALA A 295 1.12 -16.94 -8.18
CA ALA A 295 1.55 -17.94 -9.15
C ALA A 295 2.27 -17.31 -10.37
N TYR A 296 1.75 -16.21 -10.89
CA TYR A 296 2.36 -15.46 -11.98
C TYR A 296 3.71 -14.83 -11.60
N ILE A 297 3.74 -14.12 -10.44
CA ILE A 297 4.93 -13.40 -9.97
C ILE A 297 6.11 -14.35 -9.73
N PHE A 298 5.86 -15.50 -9.11
CA PHE A 298 6.91 -16.46 -8.78
C PHE A 298 7.33 -17.33 -9.97
N ARG A 299 6.45 -17.61 -10.95
CA ARG A 299 6.82 -18.32 -12.18
C ARG A 299 7.82 -17.51 -13.01
N LYS A 300 7.56 -16.23 -13.24
CA LYS A 300 8.49 -15.35 -13.99
C LYS A 300 9.85 -15.18 -13.32
N SER A 301 9.92 -15.24 -12.00
CA SER A 301 11.20 -15.16 -11.29
C SER A 301 12.10 -16.36 -11.58
N SER A 302 11.54 -17.54 -11.83
CA SER A 302 12.32 -18.74 -12.20
C SER A 302 12.81 -18.70 -13.66
N GLU A 303 12.03 -18.12 -14.57
CA GLU A 303 12.42 -17.98 -15.99
C GLU A 303 13.51 -16.92 -16.21
N ASP A 304 13.44 -15.78 -15.49
CA ASP A 304 14.48 -14.74 -15.55
C ASP A 304 15.80 -15.17 -14.89
N GLY A 305 15.74 -16.02 -13.87
CA GLY A 305 16.93 -16.61 -13.22
C GLY A 305 17.68 -17.60 -14.13
N SER A 306 16.96 -18.33 -15.01
CA SER A 306 17.54 -19.28 -15.95
C SER A 306 18.21 -18.64 -17.17
N ARG A 307 17.96 -17.35 -17.45
CA ARG A 307 18.57 -16.60 -18.54
C ARG A 307 19.83 -15.83 -18.16
N ARG A 308 20.25 -15.90 -16.89
CA ARG A 308 21.46 -15.21 -16.38
C ARG A 308 22.61 -16.14 -16.01
N VAL A 309 22.59 -17.40 -16.51
CA VAL A 309 23.69 -18.38 -16.38
C VAL A 309 24.39 -18.54 -17.73
#